data_17dcb44545674f3caadb982afb2515d3
#
_entry.id   17dcb44545674f3caadb982afb2515d3
#
_cell.length_a   1.000
_cell.length_b   1.000
_cell.length_c   1.000
_cell.angle_alpha   90.00
_cell.angle_beta   90.00
_cell.angle_gamma   90.00
#
_symmetry.space_group_name_H-M   'P 1'
#
loop_
_entity.id
_entity.type
_entity.pdbx_description
1 polymer ?
#
loop_
_entity_poly.entity_id
_entity_poly.type
_entity_poly.pdbx_seq_one_letter_code
_entity_poly.pdbx_strand_id
1 'polypeptide(L)'
;MLLSERQGHHAPASEPRALKCGAETKVPAENLIEQNTGREVAWINRYLDREHVRRLADKSLYSYAHSLLHFVRWWESVHHTGDISQQDLTESTLLDYLRFQSSRQPPLSATTINDRVACADRAIRNQFPDAPCQVAHGFHKIYLHRRPMGLGRPRFELSRLRIKEPRLNIVPLSVDEVARFWSSFRNARDLAIVGLMLMQGLRSVEVMALNRDDVLLSEGQLRVRGKGNKLRLLPLAPETTQLIDHYLRVERPDPCSAALFVVLKGPARGQRMTPAGLRSLFRHHRRTTGVQLANPHRFRHTFASDMVRAGISLPALMQLMGHADIETTLHYVKVSPQDVYLQYARATAQCIHPQPRIP
;
A
#
# COMPACT_ATOMS: atom_id res chain seq x y z
N MET A 1 -18.51 3.62 10.26
CA MET A 1 -18.96 4.37 9.08
C MET A 1 -19.76 3.40 8.24
N LEU A 2 -21.06 3.52 8.31
CA LEU A 2 -22.00 2.76 7.49
C LEU A 2 -21.74 3.11 6.03
N LEU A 3 -21.45 2.12 5.20
CA LEU A 3 -21.51 2.30 3.76
C LEU A 3 -22.98 2.33 3.37
N SER A 4 -23.59 3.54 3.35
CA SER A 4 -24.89 3.76 2.75
C SER A 4 -24.72 3.77 1.25
N GLU A 5 -25.07 2.70 0.57
CA GLU A 5 -25.29 2.71 -0.86
C GLU A 5 -26.73 3.08 -1.17
N ARG A 6 -26.88 3.95 -2.14
CA ARG A 6 -28.15 4.47 -2.64
C ARG A 6 -29.04 3.36 -3.15
N GLN A 7 -30.31 3.51 -2.86
CA GLN A 7 -31.41 2.65 -3.29
C GLN A 7 -31.46 2.45 -4.81
N GLY A 8 -31.75 1.22 -5.20
CA GLY A 8 -32.22 0.86 -6.52
C GLY A 8 -31.97 -0.58 -6.89
N HIS A 9 -33.01 -1.39 -6.80
CA HIS A 9 -33.28 -2.73 -7.31
C HIS A 9 -33.17 -3.90 -6.31
N HIS A 10 -34.27 -4.66 -6.31
CA HIS A 10 -34.54 -5.87 -5.56
C HIS A 10 -33.31 -6.77 -5.42
N ALA A 11 -32.78 -6.85 -4.21
CA ALA A 11 -31.75 -7.82 -3.84
C ALA A 11 -32.40 -9.11 -3.36
N PRO A 12 -31.90 -10.29 -3.74
CA PRO A 12 -32.30 -11.54 -3.15
C PRO A 12 -31.96 -11.57 -1.66
N ALA A 13 -32.72 -12.28 -0.88
CA ALA A 13 -32.66 -12.39 0.56
C ALA A 13 -31.27 -12.86 1.05
N SER A 14 -30.78 -12.25 2.16
CA SER A 14 -29.60 -12.62 2.95
C SER A 14 -28.20 -12.35 2.38
N GLU A 15 -27.77 -11.08 2.35
CA GLU A 15 -26.35 -10.76 2.14
C GLU A 15 -25.61 -10.51 3.47
N PRO A 16 -24.45 -11.17 3.76
CA PRO A 16 -23.63 -10.84 4.91
C PRO A 16 -22.96 -9.47 4.76
N ARG A 17 -22.95 -8.67 5.82
CA ARG A 17 -22.30 -7.36 5.90
C ARG A 17 -21.19 -7.33 6.96
N ALA A 18 -20.17 -6.50 6.72
CA ALA A 18 -19.21 -6.18 7.74
C ALA A 18 -19.76 -5.05 8.65
N LEU A 19 -19.91 -5.31 9.94
CA LEU A 19 -20.35 -4.33 10.93
C LEU A 19 -19.19 -3.96 11.87
N LYS A 20 -19.15 -2.68 12.26
CA LYS A 20 -18.27 -2.23 13.35
C LYS A 20 -18.96 -2.50 14.67
N CYS A 21 -18.31 -3.22 15.54
CA CYS A 21 -18.77 -3.43 16.90
C CYS A 21 -18.60 -2.19 17.77
N GLY A 22 -19.57 -1.87 18.60
CA GLY A 22 -19.57 -0.71 19.50
C GLY A 22 -18.58 -0.83 20.67
N ALA A 23 -18.31 0.28 21.29
CA ALA A 23 -17.14 0.69 22.05
C ALA A 23 -16.92 0.10 23.45
N GLU A 24 -17.21 -1.16 23.78
CA GLU A 24 -16.96 -1.63 25.16
C GLU A 24 -16.25 -2.97 25.34
N THR A 25 -15.95 -3.68 24.28
CA THR A 25 -15.03 -4.81 24.33
C THR A 25 -14.04 -4.67 23.19
N LYS A 26 -12.75 -4.84 23.47
CA LYS A 26 -11.67 -4.88 22.44
C LYS A 26 -11.78 -6.14 21.58
N VAL A 27 -12.96 -6.35 20.99
CA VAL A 27 -13.22 -7.34 19.98
C VAL A 27 -12.69 -6.76 18.64
N PRO A 28 -12.15 -7.57 17.72
CA PRO A 28 -11.71 -7.08 16.43
C PRO A 28 -12.82 -6.27 15.79
N ALA A 29 -12.47 -5.06 15.31
CA ALA A 29 -13.43 -4.08 14.82
C ALA A 29 -14.25 -4.53 13.58
N GLU A 30 -13.98 -5.71 13.05
CA GLU A 30 -14.47 -6.21 11.77
C GLU A 30 -15.03 -7.63 11.93
N ASN A 31 -16.32 -7.73 12.15
CA ASN A 31 -17.05 -9.01 12.13
C ASN A 31 -17.97 -9.08 10.90
N LEU A 32 -18.10 -10.27 10.34
CA LEU A 32 -19.08 -10.55 9.29
C LEU A 32 -20.35 -11.13 9.89
N ILE A 33 -21.48 -10.51 9.58
CA ILE A 33 -22.79 -10.97 10.02
C ILE A 33 -23.78 -10.97 8.85
N GLU A 34 -24.69 -11.89 8.86
CA GLU A 34 -25.81 -11.97 7.94
C GLU A 34 -26.78 -10.81 8.17
N GLN A 35 -27.14 -10.12 7.10
CA GLN A 35 -27.93 -8.89 7.21
C GLN A 35 -29.35 -9.14 7.76
N ASN A 36 -29.97 -10.25 7.40
CA ASN A 36 -31.39 -10.53 7.73
C ASN A 36 -31.54 -11.19 9.10
N THR A 37 -30.60 -12.01 9.52
CA THR A 37 -30.67 -12.79 10.75
C THR A 37 -29.85 -12.19 11.89
N GLY A 38 -28.89 -11.31 11.59
CA GLY A 38 -27.91 -10.84 12.54
C GLY A 38 -26.92 -11.93 12.98
N ARG A 39 -26.97 -13.12 12.34
CA ARG A 39 -26.11 -14.26 12.70
C ARG A 39 -24.67 -14.02 12.25
N GLU A 40 -23.72 -14.34 13.09
CA GLU A 40 -22.29 -14.24 12.77
C GLU A 40 -21.86 -15.35 11.81
N VAL A 41 -20.98 -14.99 10.86
CA VAL A 41 -20.25 -15.98 10.04
C VAL A 41 -19.08 -16.50 10.85
N ALA A 42 -19.37 -17.45 11.74
CA ALA A 42 -18.50 -17.84 12.85
C ALA A 42 -17.10 -18.28 12.42
N TRP A 43 -16.96 -19.00 11.30
CA TRP A 43 -15.64 -19.49 10.84
C TRP A 43 -14.73 -18.37 10.36
N ILE A 44 -15.28 -17.32 9.74
CA ILE A 44 -14.53 -16.14 9.32
C ILE A 44 -14.16 -15.28 10.53
N ASN A 45 -15.12 -15.06 11.43
CA ASN A 45 -14.88 -14.24 12.62
C ASN A 45 -13.79 -14.85 13.50
N ARG A 46 -13.75 -16.18 13.66
CA ARG A 46 -12.65 -16.89 14.33
C ARG A 46 -11.29 -16.67 13.63
N TYR A 47 -11.27 -16.68 12.30
CA TYR A 47 -10.04 -16.42 11.57
C TYR A 47 -9.59 -14.95 11.75
N LEU A 48 -10.48 -13.99 11.64
CA LEU A 48 -10.17 -12.57 11.83
C LEU A 48 -9.70 -12.27 13.25
N ASP A 49 -10.33 -12.88 14.27
CA ASP A 49 -9.91 -12.76 15.65
C ASP A 49 -8.50 -13.31 15.87
N ARG A 50 -8.19 -14.47 15.31
CA ARG A 50 -6.83 -15.03 15.35
C ARG A 50 -5.80 -14.09 14.73
N GLU A 51 -6.10 -13.48 13.58
CA GLU A 51 -5.20 -12.53 12.94
C GLU A 51 -5.05 -11.23 13.75
N HIS A 52 -6.11 -10.83 14.48
CA HIS A 52 -6.07 -9.72 15.41
C HIS A 52 -5.14 -10.03 16.62
N VAL A 53 -5.29 -11.19 17.23
CA VAL A 53 -4.41 -11.67 18.31
C VAL A 53 -2.94 -11.72 17.87
N ARG A 54 -2.68 -12.05 16.60
CA ARG A 54 -1.33 -11.99 15.98
C ARG A 54 -0.84 -10.56 15.72
N ARG A 55 -1.58 -9.54 16.16
CA ARG A 55 -1.28 -8.12 16.01
C ARG A 55 -1.18 -7.67 14.56
N LEU A 56 -2.02 -8.22 13.70
CA LEU A 56 -2.17 -7.68 12.35
C LEU A 56 -2.76 -6.26 12.44
N ALA A 57 -2.26 -5.35 11.59
CA ALA A 57 -2.75 -3.97 11.58
C ALA A 57 -4.24 -3.92 11.19
N ASP A 58 -5.04 -3.07 11.86
CA ASP A 58 -6.50 -2.93 11.64
C ASP A 58 -6.88 -2.76 10.17
N LYS A 59 -6.08 -1.98 9.44
CA LYS A 59 -6.30 -1.81 8.00
C LYS A 59 -6.14 -3.11 7.21
N SER A 60 -5.27 -4.01 7.64
CA SER A 60 -5.08 -5.32 7.01
C SER A 60 -6.24 -6.24 7.38
N LEU A 61 -6.71 -6.21 8.64
CA LEU A 61 -7.89 -6.94 9.08
C LEU A 61 -9.14 -6.50 8.29
N TYR A 62 -9.32 -5.19 8.12
CA TYR A 62 -10.38 -4.64 7.29
C TYR A 62 -10.31 -5.16 5.84
N SER A 63 -9.13 -5.17 5.24
CA SER A 63 -8.93 -5.70 3.89
C SER A 63 -9.24 -7.19 3.79
N TYR A 64 -8.87 -7.97 4.83
CA TYR A 64 -9.19 -9.40 4.90
C TYR A 64 -10.68 -9.64 5.06
N ALA A 65 -11.35 -8.91 5.95
CA ALA A 65 -12.80 -9.00 6.13
C ALA A 65 -13.55 -8.73 4.82
N HIS A 66 -13.15 -7.67 4.09
CA HIS A 66 -13.73 -7.38 2.77
C HIS A 66 -13.47 -8.48 1.73
N SER A 67 -12.27 -9.04 1.70
CA SER A 67 -11.94 -10.11 0.77
C SER A 67 -12.75 -11.37 1.07
N LEU A 68 -12.90 -11.71 2.35
CA LEU A 68 -13.71 -12.85 2.81
C LEU A 68 -15.19 -12.63 2.60
N LEU A 69 -15.71 -11.41 2.78
CA LEU A 69 -17.09 -11.06 2.46
C LEU A 69 -17.41 -11.36 0.99
N HIS A 70 -16.48 -11.04 0.07
CA HIS A 70 -16.66 -11.40 -1.34
C HIS A 70 -16.70 -12.90 -1.58
N PHE A 71 -15.92 -13.68 -0.83
CA PHE A 71 -15.94 -15.13 -0.92
C PHE A 71 -17.27 -15.71 -0.42
N VAL A 72 -17.75 -15.27 0.75
CA VAL A 72 -19.03 -15.74 1.30
C VAL A 72 -20.21 -15.40 0.38
N ARG A 73 -20.26 -14.18 -0.15
CA ARG A 73 -21.30 -13.78 -1.10
C ARG A 73 -21.31 -14.63 -2.38
N TRP A 74 -20.13 -14.99 -2.88
CA TRP A 74 -20.04 -15.93 -3.98
C TRP A 74 -20.54 -17.31 -3.55
N TRP A 75 -20.09 -17.79 -2.40
CA TRP A 75 -20.48 -19.09 -1.86
C TRP A 75 -22.01 -19.18 -1.72
N GLU A 76 -22.65 -18.19 -1.08
CA GLU A 76 -24.09 -18.10 -0.96
C GLU A 76 -24.82 -18.10 -2.30
N SER A 77 -24.27 -17.43 -3.30
CA SER A 77 -24.88 -17.38 -4.63
C SER A 77 -24.87 -18.74 -5.36
N VAL A 78 -23.99 -19.65 -4.96
CA VAL A 78 -23.85 -20.99 -5.57
C VAL A 78 -24.54 -22.07 -4.73
N HIS A 79 -24.39 -21.98 -3.40
CA HIS A 79 -24.85 -23.04 -2.47
C HIS A 79 -26.09 -22.67 -1.69
N HIS A 80 -26.62 -21.46 -1.85
CA HIS A 80 -27.79 -20.92 -1.15
C HIS A 80 -27.70 -20.96 0.38
N THR A 81 -26.48 -21.02 0.93
CA THR A 81 -26.18 -20.97 2.37
C THR A 81 -24.88 -20.22 2.61
N GLY A 82 -24.82 -19.46 3.70
CA GLY A 82 -23.58 -18.81 4.18
C GLY A 82 -22.73 -19.72 5.06
N ASP A 83 -23.31 -20.81 5.56
CA ASP A 83 -22.58 -21.80 6.34
C ASP A 83 -21.73 -22.68 5.43
N ILE A 84 -20.48 -22.90 5.83
CA ILE A 84 -19.52 -23.73 5.13
C ILE A 84 -19.03 -24.80 6.11
N SER A 85 -19.15 -26.06 5.72
CA SER A 85 -18.51 -27.18 6.41
C SER A 85 -17.32 -27.70 5.62
N GLN A 86 -16.48 -28.51 6.28
CA GLN A 86 -15.33 -29.12 5.62
C GLN A 86 -15.74 -30.02 4.45
N GLN A 87 -16.91 -30.67 4.56
CA GLN A 87 -17.44 -31.60 3.55
C GLN A 87 -17.92 -30.88 2.29
N ASP A 88 -18.32 -29.61 2.40
CA ASP A 88 -18.78 -28.79 1.28
C ASP A 88 -17.62 -28.28 0.41
N LEU A 89 -16.41 -28.28 0.94
CA LEU A 89 -15.20 -27.77 0.26
C LEU A 89 -14.63 -28.88 -0.66
N THR A 90 -14.71 -28.65 -1.97
CA THR A 90 -14.17 -29.53 -3.00
C THR A 90 -12.78 -29.07 -3.46
N GLU A 91 -12.05 -29.92 -4.20
CA GLU A 91 -10.77 -29.54 -4.83
C GLU A 91 -10.90 -28.34 -5.76
N SER A 92 -12.07 -28.18 -6.41
CA SER A 92 -12.33 -27.09 -7.36
C SER A 92 -12.78 -25.78 -6.69
N THR A 93 -13.16 -25.76 -5.43
CA THR A 93 -13.80 -24.61 -4.76
C THR A 93 -13.06 -23.28 -5.00
N LEU A 94 -11.74 -23.25 -4.77
CA LEU A 94 -10.97 -22.02 -4.97
C LEU A 94 -10.78 -21.69 -6.46
N LEU A 95 -10.72 -22.70 -7.34
CA LEU A 95 -10.64 -22.49 -8.78
C LEU A 95 -11.96 -21.91 -9.34
N ASP A 96 -13.08 -22.39 -8.86
CA ASP A 96 -14.40 -21.90 -9.27
C ASP A 96 -14.63 -20.48 -8.77
N TYR A 97 -14.18 -20.16 -7.55
CA TYR A 97 -14.17 -18.79 -7.06
C TYR A 97 -13.28 -17.87 -7.92
N LEU A 98 -12.10 -18.34 -8.33
CA LEU A 98 -11.20 -17.58 -9.21
C LEU A 98 -11.86 -17.35 -10.58
N ARG A 99 -12.50 -18.37 -11.17
CA ARG A 99 -13.25 -18.25 -12.44
C ARG A 99 -14.37 -17.22 -12.33
N PHE A 100 -15.15 -17.30 -11.25
CA PHE A 100 -16.20 -16.32 -10.97
C PHE A 100 -15.68 -14.89 -10.87
N GLN A 101 -14.57 -14.66 -10.15
CA GLN A 101 -13.95 -13.33 -10.05
C GLN A 101 -13.48 -12.82 -11.42
N SER A 102 -12.96 -13.73 -12.27
CA SER A 102 -12.42 -13.39 -13.60
C SER A 102 -13.52 -13.05 -14.61
N SER A 103 -14.73 -13.62 -14.46
CA SER A 103 -15.86 -13.38 -15.37
C SER A 103 -16.66 -12.11 -15.07
N ARG A 104 -16.32 -11.38 -13.98
CA ARG A 104 -17.11 -10.20 -13.57
C ARG A 104 -17.00 -9.04 -14.55
N GLN A 105 -18.11 -8.31 -14.68
CA GLN A 105 -18.19 -7.05 -15.41
C GLN A 105 -18.56 -5.91 -14.45
N PRO A 106 -17.82 -4.79 -14.39
CA PRO A 106 -16.54 -4.57 -15.12
C PRO A 106 -15.41 -5.47 -14.61
N PRO A 107 -14.36 -5.73 -15.43
CA PRO A 107 -13.31 -6.67 -15.11
C PRO A 107 -12.49 -6.19 -13.88
N LEU A 108 -12.19 -7.12 -12.99
CA LEU A 108 -11.31 -6.86 -11.84
C LEU A 108 -9.84 -6.96 -12.24
N SER A 109 -8.98 -6.22 -11.53
CA SER A 109 -7.54 -6.37 -11.73
C SER A 109 -7.05 -7.75 -11.26
N ALA A 110 -6.04 -8.31 -11.94
CA ALA A 110 -5.42 -9.58 -11.55
C ALA A 110 -4.93 -9.54 -10.10
N THR A 111 -4.36 -8.42 -9.64
CA THR A 111 -3.94 -8.22 -8.24
C THR A 111 -5.11 -8.36 -7.28
N THR A 112 -6.26 -7.72 -7.57
CA THR A 112 -7.45 -7.81 -6.72
C THR A 112 -7.97 -9.25 -6.62
N ILE A 113 -8.00 -9.96 -7.74
CA ILE A 113 -8.45 -11.37 -7.77
C ILE A 113 -7.49 -12.23 -6.96
N ASN A 114 -6.18 -12.08 -7.20
CA ASN A 114 -5.14 -12.82 -6.48
C ASN A 114 -5.19 -12.59 -4.97
N ASP A 115 -5.39 -11.34 -4.53
CA ASP A 115 -5.48 -11.00 -3.10
C ASP A 115 -6.71 -11.64 -2.45
N ARG A 116 -7.87 -11.63 -3.13
CA ARG A 116 -9.10 -12.24 -2.63
C ARG A 116 -8.99 -13.76 -2.55
N VAL A 117 -8.49 -14.41 -3.59
CA VAL A 117 -8.28 -15.86 -3.62
C VAL A 117 -7.28 -16.29 -2.57
N ALA A 118 -6.15 -15.58 -2.43
CA ALA A 118 -5.14 -15.87 -1.41
C ALA A 118 -5.65 -15.63 0.02
N CYS A 119 -6.58 -14.70 0.21
CA CYS A 119 -7.21 -14.48 1.51
C CYS A 119 -8.18 -15.61 1.85
N ALA A 120 -9.03 -16.02 0.92
CA ALA A 120 -9.93 -17.16 1.07
C ALA A 120 -9.18 -18.46 1.34
N ASP A 121 -8.14 -18.76 0.56
CA ASP A 121 -7.27 -19.92 0.73
C ASP A 121 -6.67 -19.98 2.15
N ARG A 122 -6.12 -18.88 2.66
CA ARG A 122 -5.57 -18.83 4.02
C ARG A 122 -6.62 -19.05 5.10
N ALA A 123 -7.79 -18.45 4.95
CA ALA A 123 -8.88 -18.61 5.92
C ALA A 123 -9.40 -20.06 5.93
N ILE A 124 -9.61 -20.65 4.76
CA ILE A 124 -10.04 -22.04 4.61
C ILE A 124 -9.03 -23.00 5.23
N ARG A 125 -7.75 -22.89 4.91
CA ARG A 125 -6.69 -23.71 5.51
C ARG A 125 -6.61 -23.60 7.01
N ASN A 126 -6.92 -22.42 7.53
CA ASN A 126 -6.89 -22.19 8.96
C ASN A 126 -8.05 -22.83 9.69
N GLN A 127 -9.24 -22.79 9.09
CA GLN A 127 -10.48 -23.25 9.73
C GLN A 127 -10.83 -24.69 9.37
N PHE A 128 -10.39 -25.17 8.22
CA PHE A 128 -10.70 -26.50 7.69
C PHE A 128 -9.40 -27.18 7.21
N PRO A 129 -8.54 -27.63 8.13
CA PRO A 129 -7.20 -28.13 7.81
C PRO A 129 -7.21 -29.36 6.89
N ASP A 130 -8.24 -30.17 6.91
CA ASP A 130 -8.37 -31.38 6.10
C ASP A 130 -9.25 -31.19 4.85
N ALA A 131 -9.56 -29.96 4.47
CA ALA A 131 -10.38 -29.69 3.29
C ALA A 131 -9.63 -30.10 1.99
N PRO A 132 -10.31 -30.76 1.02
CA PRO A 132 -9.68 -31.27 -0.21
C PRO A 132 -9.03 -30.17 -1.06
N CYS A 133 -9.54 -28.97 -1.04
CA CYS A 133 -8.98 -27.84 -1.78
C CYS A 133 -7.55 -27.43 -1.36
N GLN A 134 -7.01 -28.03 -0.29
CA GLN A 134 -5.64 -27.80 0.20
C GLN A 134 -4.62 -28.77 -0.39
N VAL A 135 -5.04 -29.87 -0.99
CA VAL A 135 -4.17 -30.98 -1.43
C VAL A 135 -3.18 -30.56 -2.54
N ALA A 136 -3.50 -29.50 -3.29
CA ALA A 136 -2.64 -29.01 -4.37
C ALA A 136 -1.33 -28.34 -3.90
N HIS A 137 -1.08 -28.25 -2.60
CA HIS A 137 0.07 -27.57 -2.02
C HIS A 137 0.97 -28.52 -1.25
N GLY A 138 1.46 -29.55 -1.92
CA GLY A 138 2.65 -30.24 -1.44
C GLY A 138 3.72 -29.18 -1.18
N PHE A 139 4.20 -29.11 0.08
CA PHE A 139 5.37 -28.32 0.45
C PHE A 139 6.59 -28.84 -0.33
N HIS A 140 6.71 -28.47 -1.58
CA HIS A 140 8.01 -28.47 -2.21
C HIS A 140 8.75 -27.26 -1.60
N LYS A 141 9.50 -27.53 -0.52
CA LYS A 141 10.68 -26.74 -0.19
C LYS A 141 11.57 -26.81 -1.43
N ILE A 142 11.31 -25.94 -2.40
CA ILE A 142 12.32 -25.66 -3.41
C ILE A 142 13.41 -24.98 -2.61
N TYR A 143 14.44 -25.74 -2.25
CA TYR A 143 15.73 -25.18 -1.88
C TYR A 143 16.23 -24.47 -3.13
N LEU A 144 15.75 -23.23 -3.33
CA LEU A 144 16.41 -22.31 -4.22
C LEU A 144 17.84 -22.26 -3.72
N HIS A 145 18.77 -22.69 -4.56
CA HIS A 145 20.20 -22.62 -4.32
C HIS A 145 20.48 -21.32 -3.61
N ARG A 146 21.17 -21.41 -2.47
CA ARG A 146 21.63 -20.25 -1.70
C ARG A 146 22.18 -19.24 -2.69
N ARG A 147 21.48 -18.14 -2.91
CA ARG A 147 22.12 -17.01 -3.58
C ARG A 147 23.33 -16.63 -2.76
N PRO A 148 24.51 -16.40 -3.36
CA PRO A 148 25.78 -16.25 -2.65
C PRO A 148 25.86 -15.12 -1.63
N MET A 149 24.82 -14.31 -1.46
CA MET A 149 24.80 -13.17 -0.56
C MET A 149 23.73 -13.20 0.55
N GLY A 150 23.09 -14.31 0.83
CA GLY A 150 22.13 -14.38 1.96
C GLY A 150 20.91 -13.42 1.88
N LEU A 151 20.74 -12.72 0.78
CA LEU A 151 19.69 -11.75 0.54
C LEU A 151 18.46 -12.43 -0.09
N GLY A 152 17.61 -12.97 0.73
CA GLY A 152 16.32 -13.48 0.28
C GLY A 152 15.68 -14.34 1.34
N ARG A 153 14.52 -13.93 1.86
CA ARG A 153 13.62 -14.83 2.57
C ARG A 153 13.18 -15.92 1.58
N PRO A 154 13.07 -17.19 2.01
CA PRO A 154 12.50 -18.22 1.16
C PRO A 154 11.13 -17.73 0.69
N ARG A 155 10.94 -17.60 -0.61
CA ARG A 155 9.62 -17.38 -1.18
C ARG A 155 8.87 -18.69 -0.97
N PHE A 156 7.94 -18.67 -0.03
CA PHE A 156 6.88 -19.68 -0.07
C PHE A 156 6.12 -19.43 -1.37
N GLU A 157 6.02 -20.42 -2.23
CA GLU A 157 5.07 -20.39 -3.35
C GLU A 157 3.68 -20.24 -2.76
N LEU A 158 3.22 -19.01 -2.71
CA LEU A 158 1.85 -18.67 -2.38
C LEU A 158 0.99 -19.22 -3.51
N SER A 159 0.21 -20.23 -3.21
CA SER A 159 -0.87 -20.76 -4.04
C SER A 159 -0.62 -20.81 -5.57
N ARG A 160 -0.63 -21.98 -6.16
CA ARG A 160 -0.59 -22.16 -7.63
C ARG A 160 -1.78 -21.48 -8.34
N LEU A 161 -2.83 -21.10 -7.62
CA LEU A 161 -4.00 -20.41 -8.13
C LEU A 161 -3.76 -18.91 -8.15
N ARG A 162 -3.00 -18.44 -9.13
CA ARG A 162 -2.79 -17.01 -9.38
C ARG A 162 -2.95 -16.69 -10.86
N ILE A 163 -3.67 -15.63 -11.14
CA ILE A 163 -3.68 -15.02 -12.47
C ILE A 163 -2.33 -14.31 -12.64
N LYS A 164 -1.72 -14.47 -13.81
CA LYS A 164 -0.49 -13.75 -14.16
C LYS A 164 -0.75 -12.26 -14.16
N GLU A 165 -0.05 -11.55 -13.29
CA GLU A 165 -0.14 -10.09 -13.24
C GLU A 165 0.74 -9.49 -14.34
N PRO A 166 0.20 -8.57 -15.15
CA PRO A 166 1.05 -7.83 -16.07
C PRO A 166 2.05 -7.00 -15.27
N ARG A 167 3.31 -7.02 -15.67
CA ARG A 167 4.32 -6.13 -15.08
C ARG A 167 3.98 -4.70 -15.46
N LEU A 168 3.27 -4.01 -14.59
CA LEU A 168 2.98 -2.59 -14.77
C LEU A 168 4.28 -1.80 -14.61
N ASN A 169 4.80 -1.31 -15.72
CA ASN A 169 5.85 -0.31 -15.70
C ASN A 169 5.23 1.00 -15.18
N ILE A 170 5.52 1.35 -13.94
CA ILE A 170 5.06 2.63 -13.39
C ILE A 170 5.93 3.72 -14.04
N VAL A 171 5.33 4.49 -14.95
CA VAL A 171 5.99 5.63 -15.58
C VAL A 171 6.01 6.79 -14.58
N PRO A 172 7.18 7.38 -14.24
CA PRO A 172 7.25 8.57 -13.41
C PRO A 172 6.56 9.75 -14.11
N LEU A 173 6.20 10.78 -13.34
CA LEU A 173 5.72 12.03 -13.94
C LEU A 173 6.85 12.72 -14.70
N SER A 174 6.51 13.33 -15.84
CA SER A 174 7.45 14.17 -16.58
C SER A 174 7.71 15.50 -15.83
N VAL A 175 8.79 16.18 -16.17
CA VAL A 175 9.12 17.49 -15.58
C VAL A 175 7.97 18.49 -15.78
N ASP A 176 7.36 18.50 -16.98
CA ASP A 176 6.24 19.40 -17.30
C ASP A 176 4.96 19.05 -16.52
N GLU A 177 4.69 17.76 -16.30
CA GLU A 177 3.57 17.32 -15.48
C GLU A 177 3.75 17.73 -14.02
N VAL A 178 4.97 17.56 -13.49
CA VAL A 178 5.33 18.01 -12.14
C VAL A 178 5.18 19.54 -12.04
N ALA A 179 5.73 20.29 -12.97
CA ALA A 179 5.67 21.75 -12.98
C ALA A 179 4.22 22.28 -13.05
N ARG A 180 3.40 21.73 -13.95
CA ARG A 180 1.98 22.09 -14.06
C ARG A 180 1.19 21.76 -12.79
N PHE A 181 1.44 20.60 -12.20
CA PHE A 181 0.77 20.21 -10.97
C PHE A 181 1.20 21.07 -9.80
N TRP A 182 2.51 21.33 -9.67
CA TRP A 182 3.09 22.17 -8.63
C TRP A 182 2.58 23.61 -8.66
N SER A 183 2.54 24.23 -9.83
CA SER A 183 2.07 25.60 -10.02
C SER A 183 0.58 25.81 -9.75
N SER A 184 -0.20 24.75 -9.65
CA SER A 184 -1.63 24.83 -9.34
C SER A 184 -1.91 25.07 -7.86
N PHE A 185 -0.95 24.87 -6.98
CA PHE A 185 -1.10 25.11 -5.54
C PHE A 185 -0.87 26.58 -5.19
N ARG A 186 -1.65 27.06 -4.21
CA ARG A 186 -1.55 28.44 -3.71
C ARG A 186 -1.15 28.52 -2.25
N ASN A 187 -1.16 27.39 -1.53
CA ASN A 187 -0.86 27.32 -0.10
C ASN A 187 0.46 26.60 0.11
N ALA A 188 1.31 27.12 0.99
CA ALA A 188 2.58 26.51 1.35
C ALA A 188 2.36 25.13 2.02
N ARG A 189 1.26 24.94 2.78
CA ARG A 189 0.87 23.66 3.33
C ARG A 189 0.80 22.56 2.24
N ASP A 190 0.07 22.85 1.17
CA ASP A 190 -0.20 21.86 0.13
C ASP A 190 1.05 21.57 -0.70
N LEU A 191 1.85 22.63 -0.98
CA LEU A 191 3.17 22.49 -1.60
C LEU A 191 4.13 21.68 -0.73
N ALA A 192 4.17 21.91 0.59
CA ALA A 192 5.01 21.12 1.51
C ALA A 192 4.60 19.65 1.54
N ILE A 193 3.30 19.34 1.52
CA ILE A 193 2.78 17.97 1.44
C ILE A 193 3.28 17.27 0.17
N VAL A 194 3.15 17.92 -0.99
CA VAL A 194 3.60 17.37 -2.26
C VAL A 194 5.12 17.31 -2.33
N GLY A 195 5.81 18.33 -1.81
CA GLY A 195 7.26 18.40 -1.71
C GLY A 195 7.86 17.21 -0.94
N LEU A 196 7.28 16.87 0.22
CA LEU A 196 7.70 15.71 1.01
C LEU A 196 7.55 14.38 0.24
N MET A 197 6.60 14.29 -0.68
CA MET A 197 6.44 13.10 -1.52
C MET A 197 7.39 13.10 -2.72
N LEU A 198 7.63 14.26 -3.32
CA LEU A 198 8.43 14.44 -4.53
C LEU A 198 9.93 14.52 -4.26
N MET A 199 10.35 15.19 -3.16
CA MET A 199 11.76 15.46 -2.88
C MET A 199 12.34 14.58 -1.78
N GLN A 200 11.51 14.00 -0.89
CA GLN A 200 11.92 13.07 0.17
C GLN A 200 11.33 11.67 0.00
N GLY A 201 10.45 11.46 -0.97
CA GLY A 201 9.88 10.16 -1.28
C GLY A 201 8.96 9.58 -0.20
N LEU A 202 8.34 10.40 0.66
CA LEU A 202 7.46 9.93 1.73
C LEU A 202 6.19 9.27 1.18
N ARG A 203 5.69 8.28 1.92
CA ARG A 203 4.33 7.74 1.69
C ARG A 203 3.28 8.71 2.21
N SER A 204 2.10 8.71 1.57
CA SER A 204 0.97 9.55 2.02
C SER A 204 0.61 9.35 3.50
N VAL A 205 0.66 8.10 3.97
CA VAL A 205 0.41 7.79 5.39
C VAL A 205 1.50 8.32 6.31
N GLU A 206 2.75 8.33 5.88
CA GLU A 206 3.88 8.89 6.62
C GLU A 206 3.72 10.41 6.72
N VAL A 207 3.43 11.09 5.60
CA VAL A 207 3.20 12.55 5.58
C VAL A 207 2.04 12.94 6.50
N MET A 208 0.93 12.19 6.45
CA MET A 208 -0.24 12.48 7.29
C MET A 208 -0.02 12.18 8.78
N ALA A 209 0.95 11.32 9.10
CA ALA A 209 1.29 10.97 10.48
C ALA A 209 2.25 11.94 11.15
N LEU A 210 2.94 12.80 10.39
CA LEU A 210 3.93 13.74 10.93
C LEU A 210 3.34 14.66 12.00
N ASN A 211 4.12 14.91 13.04
CA ASN A 211 3.89 15.92 14.04
C ASN A 211 4.87 17.10 13.84
N ARG A 212 4.62 18.21 14.48
CA ARG A 212 5.51 19.38 14.45
C ARG A 212 6.92 19.05 14.92
N ASP A 213 7.01 18.29 16.01
CA ASP A 213 8.28 17.91 16.63
C ASP A 213 9.08 16.88 15.81
N ASP A 214 8.50 16.33 14.75
CA ASP A 214 9.21 15.46 13.82
C ASP A 214 10.03 16.26 12.80
N VAL A 215 9.81 17.58 12.68
CA VAL A 215 10.52 18.47 11.76
C VAL A 215 11.62 19.21 12.50
N LEU A 216 12.85 18.93 12.17
CA LEU A 216 14.05 19.53 12.73
C LEU A 216 14.58 20.58 11.73
N LEU A 217 13.89 21.74 11.66
CA LEU A 217 14.21 22.76 10.65
C LEU A 217 15.66 23.28 10.74
N SER A 218 16.18 23.45 11.97
CA SER A 218 17.56 23.91 12.20
C SER A 218 18.61 22.91 11.72
N GLU A 219 18.24 21.62 11.71
CA GLU A 219 19.13 20.52 11.29
C GLU A 219 18.91 20.16 9.81
N GLY A 220 17.88 20.69 9.17
CA GLY A 220 17.47 20.28 7.83
C GLY A 220 17.05 18.80 7.76
N GLN A 221 16.43 18.29 8.81
CA GLN A 221 16.08 16.88 8.96
C GLN A 221 14.61 16.65 9.32
N LEU A 222 14.14 15.46 9.01
CA LEU A 222 12.79 15.00 9.30
C LEU A 222 12.82 13.60 9.91
N ARG A 223 12.18 13.42 11.06
CA ARG A 223 11.94 12.12 11.67
C ARG A 223 10.68 11.48 11.09
N VAL A 224 10.81 10.29 10.52
CA VAL A 224 9.69 9.58 9.88
C VAL A 224 9.51 8.21 10.49
N ARG A 225 8.29 7.91 10.90
CA ARG A 225 7.88 6.58 11.38
C ARG A 225 7.33 5.75 10.23
N GLY A 226 8.02 4.67 9.90
CA GLY A 226 7.64 3.73 8.84
C GLY A 226 6.81 2.55 9.34
N LYS A 227 6.63 1.57 8.46
CA LYS A 227 5.95 0.31 8.78
C LYS A 227 6.65 -0.41 9.96
N GLY A 228 5.85 -0.87 10.92
CA GLY A 228 6.38 -1.52 12.13
C GLY A 228 6.98 -0.54 13.14
N ASN A 229 6.57 0.74 13.09
CA ASN A 229 7.03 1.82 13.98
C ASN A 229 8.54 2.09 13.92
N LYS A 230 9.20 1.71 12.83
CA LYS A 230 10.64 1.96 12.64
C LYS A 230 10.86 3.43 12.33
N LEU A 231 11.68 4.09 13.16
CA LEU A 231 12.09 5.48 12.99
C LEU A 231 13.24 5.58 11.98
N ARG A 232 13.17 6.57 11.09
CA ARG A 232 14.29 6.97 10.24
C ARG A 232 14.39 8.49 10.16
N LEU A 233 15.61 8.98 10.04
CA LEU A 233 15.91 10.38 9.74
C LEU A 233 16.08 10.56 8.24
N LEU A 234 15.48 11.59 7.70
CA LEU A 234 15.58 11.97 6.29
C LEU A 234 16.08 13.39 6.17
N PRO A 235 16.98 13.68 5.23
CA PRO A 235 17.34 15.06 4.91
C PRO A 235 16.14 15.77 4.28
N LEU A 236 15.95 17.04 4.64
CA LEU A 236 14.97 17.92 4.00
C LEU A 236 15.66 18.71 2.89
N ALA A 237 15.05 18.74 1.70
CA ALA A 237 15.47 19.66 0.65
C ALA A 237 15.21 21.11 1.09
N PRO A 238 16.09 22.06 0.72
CA PRO A 238 15.96 23.47 1.11
C PRO A 238 14.58 24.06 0.76
N GLU A 239 14.04 23.72 -0.39
CA GLU A 239 12.71 24.17 -0.85
C GLU A 239 11.61 23.63 0.05
N THR A 240 11.68 22.35 0.45
CA THR A 240 10.69 21.76 1.37
C THR A 240 10.81 22.38 2.76
N THR A 241 12.03 22.67 3.22
CA THR A 241 12.28 23.36 4.50
C THR A 241 11.63 24.73 4.51
N GLN A 242 11.84 25.55 3.47
CA GLN A 242 11.24 26.86 3.33
C GLN A 242 9.71 26.82 3.30
N LEU A 243 9.14 25.87 2.57
CA LEU A 243 7.69 25.68 2.50
C LEU A 243 7.08 25.31 3.85
N ILE A 244 7.73 24.42 4.59
CA ILE A 244 7.27 24.00 5.93
C ILE A 244 7.40 25.19 6.90
N ASP A 245 8.51 25.91 6.90
CA ASP A 245 8.71 27.08 7.76
C ASP A 245 7.66 28.16 7.49
N HIS A 246 7.46 28.52 6.22
CA HIS A 246 6.43 29.48 5.83
C HIS A 246 5.02 29.02 6.26
N TYR A 247 4.68 27.76 6.00
CA TYR A 247 3.41 27.20 6.43
C TYR A 247 3.22 27.30 7.94
N LEU A 248 4.23 26.95 8.74
CA LEU A 248 4.15 26.96 10.19
C LEU A 248 4.00 28.38 10.76
N ARG A 249 4.66 29.37 10.16
CA ARG A 249 4.64 30.76 10.63
C ARG A 249 3.43 31.56 10.17
N VAL A 250 2.97 31.32 8.93
CA VAL A 250 2.02 32.22 8.26
C VAL A 250 0.64 31.58 8.05
N GLU A 251 0.59 30.34 7.64
CA GLU A 251 -0.69 29.74 7.20
C GLU A 251 -1.33 28.86 8.27
N ARG A 252 -0.51 28.24 9.12
CA ARG A 252 -1.01 27.27 10.08
C ARG A 252 -1.80 28.00 11.18
N PRO A 253 -3.10 27.63 11.38
CA PRO A 253 -3.86 28.18 12.49
C PRO A 253 -3.23 27.76 13.82
N ASP A 254 -3.47 28.56 14.87
CA ASP A 254 -2.95 28.36 16.21
C ASP A 254 -3.17 26.94 16.74
N PRO A 255 -2.21 26.38 17.50
CA PRO A 255 -2.06 24.96 17.62
C PRO A 255 -2.96 24.33 18.69
N CYS A 256 -4.11 23.82 18.27
CA CYS A 256 -4.84 22.83 19.05
C CYS A 256 -4.35 21.38 18.78
N SER A 257 -3.45 21.18 17.82
CA SER A 257 -3.01 19.84 17.37
C SER A 257 -1.50 19.74 17.26
N ALA A 258 -0.93 18.66 17.75
CA ALA A 258 0.48 18.30 17.52
C ALA A 258 0.78 17.95 16.05
N ALA A 259 -0.25 17.65 15.23
CA ALA A 259 -0.07 17.31 13.82
C ALA A 259 0.66 18.39 13.05
N LEU A 260 1.59 18.00 12.16
CA LEU A 260 2.25 18.94 11.27
C LEU A 260 1.21 19.59 10.33
N PHE A 261 0.47 18.77 9.59
CA PHE A 261 -0.51 19.25 8.63
C PHE A 261 -1.93 19.23 9.18
N VAL A 262 -2.55 20.41 9.16
CA VAL A 262 -3.90 20.61 9.68
C VAL A 262 -4.82 21.21 8.62
N VAL A 263 -6.12 21.10 8.85
CA VAL A 263 -7.16 21.71 8.00
C VAL A 263 -7.12 23.24 8.17
N LEU A 264 -7.04 23.99 7.06
CA LEU A 264 -6.91 25.46 7.10
C LEU A 264 -8.25 26.19 7.16
N LYS A 265 -9.33 25.60 6.67
CA LYS A 265 -10.65 26.26 6.54
C LYS A 265 -11.79 25.34 6.94
N GLY A 266 -12.92 25.95 7.28
CA GLY A 266 -14.16 25.25 7.63
C GLY A 266 -14.24 24.75 9.09
N PRO A 267 -15.26 23.97 9.43
CA PRO A 267 -15.52 23.55 10.83
C PRO A 267 -14.41 22.73 11.47
N ALA A 268 -13.61 22.01 10.66
CA ALA A 268 -12.48 21.20 11.13
C ALA A 268 -11.14 21.97 11.15
N ARG A 269 -11.17 23.32 11.04
CA ARG A 269 -9.94 24.14 11.04
C ARG A 269 -9.08 23.82 12.27
N GLY A 270 -7.77 23.64 12.07
CA GLY A 270 -6.81 23.30 13.13
C GLY A 270 -6.76 21.81 13.48
N GLN A 271 -7.71 20.99 13.05
CA GLN A 271 -7.65 19.54 13.24
C GLN A 271 -6.67 18.89 12.25
N ARG A 272 -6.11 17.73 12.63
CA ARG A 272 -5.23 16.94 11.76
C ARG A 272 -5.90 16.69 10.40
N MET A 273 -5.16 16.92 9.32
CA MET A 273 -5.62 16.60 7.97
C MET A 273 -5.82 15.09 7.81
N THR A 274 -6.95 14.70 7.23
CA THR A 274 -7.32 13.29 7.06
C THR A 274 -6.83 12.72 5.73
N PRO A 275 -6.68 11.39 5.60
CA PRO A 275 -6.40 10.76 4.31
C PRO A 275 -7.47 11.06 3.25
N ALA A 276 -8.72 11.29 3.65
CA ALA A 276 -9.79 11.70 2.75
C ALA A 276 -9.57 13.12 2.22
N GLY A 277 -9.15 14.04 3.11
CA GLY A 277 -8.77 15.41 2.73
C GLY A 277 -7.62 15.43 1.73
N LEU A 278 -6.57 14.62 1.97
CA LEU A 278 -5.46 14.46 1.02
C LEU A 278 -5.93 13.92 -0.34
N ARG A 279 -6.79 12.89 -0.36
CA ARG A 279 -7.36 12.38 -1.62
C ARG A 279 -8.18 13.44 -2.36
N SER A 280 -8.95 14.25 -1.63
CA SER A 280 -9.74 15.35 -2.20
C SER A 280 -8.84 16.43 -2.80
N LEU A 281 -7.75 16.79 -2.11
CA LEU A 281 -6.73 17.71 -2.60
C LEU A 281 -6.17 17.25 -3.95
N PHE A 282 -5.64 16.03 -4.01
CA PHE A 282 -5.09 15.48 -5.26
C PHE A 282 -6.13 15.37 -6.37
N ARG A 283 -7.37 15.00 -6.04
CA ARG A 283 -8.46 14.93 -7.03
C ARG A 283 -8.76 16.30 -7.62
N HIS A 284 -8.82 17.34 -6.79
CA HIS A 284 -9.03 18.72 -7.23
C HIS A 284 -7.94 19.15 -8.21
N HIS A 285 -6.68 19.07 -7.80
CA HIS A 285 -5.56 19.51 -8.62
C HIS A 285 -5.37 18.69 -9.91
N ARG A 286 -5.67 17.40 -9.91
CA ARG A 286 -5.72 16.60 -11.16
C ARG A 286 -6.73 17.13 -12.15
N ARG A 287 -7.92 17.50 -11.67
CA ARG A 287 -8.97 18.06 -12.53
C ARG A 287 -8.55 19.41 -13.10
N THR A 288 -7.97 20.27 -12.27
CA THR A 288 -7.55 21.61 -12.66
C THR A 288 -6.40 21.61 -13.66
N THR A 289 -5.43 20.69 -13.49
CA THR A 289 -4.21 20.67 -14.30
C THR A 289 -4.27 19.71 -15.48
N GLY A 290 -5.24 18.79 -15.51
CA GLY A 290 -5.28 17.71 -16.48
C GLY A 290 -4.26 16.60 -16.27
N VAL A 291 -3.42 16.66 -15.22
CA VAL A 291 -2.40 15.64 -14.94
C VAL A 291 -3.04 14.44 -14.23
N GLN A 292 -3.64 13.55 -15.00
CA GLN A 292 -4.45 12.43 -14.47
C GLN A 292 -3.68 11.45 -13.58
N LEU A 293 -2.39 11.28 -13.87
CA LEU A 293 -1.54 10.35 -13.12
C LEU A 293 -0.98 10.93 -11.81
N ALA A 294 -1.18 12.23 -11.53
CA ALA A 294 -0.70 12.87 -10.31
C ALA A 294 -1.44 12.33 -9.09
N ASN A 295 -0.79 11.44 -8.35
CA ASN A 295 -1.26 10.91 -7.07
C ASN A 295 -0.05 10.71 -6.14
N PRO A 296 -0.27 10.57 -4.81
CA PRO A 296 0.82 10.42 -3.84
C PRO A 296 1.84 9.36 -4.18
N HIS A 297 1.39 8.19 -4.66
CA HIS A 297 2.31 7.11 -5.03
C HIS A 297 3.14 7.48 -6.26
N ARG A 298 2.57 8.19 -7.23
CA ARG A 298 3.27 8.60 -8.45
C ARG A 298 4.38 9.60 -8.13
N PHE A 299 4.15 10.56 -7.25
CA PHE A 299 5.19 11.50 -6.82
C PHE A 299 6.36 10.79 -6.14
N ARG A 300 6.07 9.85 -5.24
CA ARG A 300 7.11 9.02 -4.63
C ARG A 300 7.84 8.14 -5.66
N HIS A 301 7.15 7.64 -6.69
CA HIS A 301 7.79 6.91 -7.79
C HIS A 301 8.69 7.82 -8.62
N THR A 302 8.24 9.06 -8.89
CA THR A 302 9.06 10.07 -9.57
C THR A 302 10.34 10.33 -8.79
N PHE A 303 10.24 10.60 -7.48
CA PHE A 303 11.42 10.73 -6.60
C PHE A 303 12.39 9.55 -6.74
N ALA A 304 11.88 8.32 -6.61
CA ALA A 304 12.75 7.14 -6.69
C ALA A 304 13.45 7.01 -8.06
N SER A 305 12.72 7.27 -9.14
CA SER A 305 13.26 7.23 -10.50
C SER A 305 14.31 8.31 -10.74
N ASP A 306 14.08 9.52 -10.23
CA ASP A 306 14.99 10.63 -10.37
C ASP A 306 16.27 10.41 -9.55
N MET A 307 16.15 9.88 -8.33
CA MET A 307 17.31 9.49 -7.52
C MET A 307 18.16 8.41 -8.19
N VAL A 308 17.54 7.40 -8.81
CA VAL A 308 18.26 6.38 -9.56
C VAL A 308 18.97 6.99 -10.77
N ARG A 309 18.32 7.88 -11.53
CA ARG A 309 18.95 8.61 -12.65
C ARG A 309 20.11 9.49 -12.19
N ALA A 310 19.96 10.10 -11.01
CA ALA A 310 21.04 10.89 -10.40
C ALA A 310 22.19 10.03 -9.85
N GLY A 311 22.07 8.70 -9.87
CA GLY A 311 23.15 7.76 -9.50
C GLY A 311 23.22 7.47 -8.00
N ILE A 312 22.17 7.69 -7.22
CA ILE A 312 22.16 7.28 -5.80
C ILE A 312 22.35 5.76 -5.68
N SER A 313 23.10 5.32 -4.69
CA SER A 313 23.24 3.89 -4.43
C SER A 313 21.90 3.24 -4.00
N LEU A 314 21.64 2.01 -4.44
CA LEU A 314 20.43 1.30 -4.06
C LEU A 314 20.22 1.17 -2.55
N PRO A 315 21.25 0.84 -1.74
CA PRO A 315 21.11 0.82 -0.28
C PRO A 315 20.66 2.18 0.30
N ALA A 316 21.25 3.29 -0.19
CA ALA A 316 20.85 4.63 0.25
C ALA A 316 19.41 4.96 -0.14
N LEU A 317 18.99 4.63 -1.36
CA LEU A 317 17.61 4.81 -1.79
C LEU A 317 16.63 3.97 -0.97
N MET A 318 16.98 2.71 -0.68
CA MET A 318 16.16 1.85 0.20
C MET A 318 15.97 2.47 1.58
N GLN A 319 17.01 3.02 2.17
CA GLN A 319 16.97 3.68 3.46
C GLN A 319 16.08 4.93 3.42
N LEU A 320 16.27 5.80 2.43
CA LEU A 320 15.43 7.00 2.24
C LEU A 320 13.96 6.63 2.09
N MET A 321 13.64 5.66 1.25
CA MET A 321 12.28 5.24 1.01
C MET A 321 11.68 4.36 2.12
N GLY A 322 12.50 3.83 3.02
CA GLY A 322 12.04 2.89 4.05
C GLY A 322 11.46 1.61 3.44
N HIS A 323 12.17 1.03 2.47
CA HIS A 323 11.86 -0.28 1.91
C HIS A 323 12.53 -1.37 2.75
N ALA A 324 11.74 -2.35 3.17
CA ALA A 324 12.27 -3.52 3.88
C ALA A 324 12.92 -4.53 2.92
N ASP A 325 12.42 -4.58 1.68
CA ASP A 325 12.84 -5.53 0.66
C ASP A 325 13.43 -4.80 -0.55
N ILE A 326 14.58 -5.29 -1.02
CA ILE A 326 15.29 -4.74 -2.18
C ILE A 326 14.46 -4.83 -3.46
N GLU A 327 13.63 -5.85 -3.59
CA GLU A 327 12.75 -6.06 -4.76
C GLU A 327 11.85 -4.85 -5.02
N THR A 328 11.34 -4.21 -3.96
CA THR A 328 10.53 -3.00 -4.08
C THR A 328 11.32 -1.84 -4.69
N THR A 329 12.63 -1.78 -4.46
CA THR A 329 13.50 -0.73 -5.00
C THR A 329 13.98 -1.08 -6.41
N LEU A 330 14.18 -2.36 -6.72
CA LEU A 330 14.56 -2.83 -8.06
C LEU A 330 13.53 -2.50 -9.15
N HIS A 331 12.27 -2.26 -8.79
CA HIS A 331 11.25 -1.80 -9.74
C HIS A 331 11.58 -0.43 -10.39
N TYR A 332 12.43 0.37 -9.75
CA TYR A 332 12.88 1.67 -10.27
C TYR A 332 14.13 1.58 -11.13
N VAL A 333 14.86 0.45 -11.04
CA VAL A 333 16.11 0.26 -11.75
C VAL A 333 15.84 -0.34 -13.12
N LYS A 334 15.74 0.53 -14.11
CA LYS A 334 15.85 0.15 -15.52
C LYS A 334 17.28 0.45 -15.95
N VAL A 335 18.14 -0.56 -15.91
CA VAL A 335 19.53 -0.42 -16.35
C VAL A 335 19.57 -0.71 -17.85
N SER A 336 19.82 0.31 -18.65
CA SER A 336 20.14 0.11 -20.05
C SER A 336 21.61 -0.35 -20.21
N PRO A 337 21.99 -1.01 -21.33
CA PRO A 337 23.40 -1.32 -21.59
C PRO A 337 24.32 -0.10 -21.52
N GLN A 338 23.83 1.08 -21.95
CA GLN A 338 24.53 2.35 -21.84
C GLN A 338 24.77 2.79 -20.40
N ASP A 339 23.74 2.62 -19.52
CA ASP A 339 23.90 2.93 -18.09
C ASP A 339 24.93 2.02 -17.44
N VAL A 340 24.98 0.73 -17.80
CA VAL A 340 26.02 -0.21 -17.33
C VAL A 340 27.40 0.30 -17.71
N TYR A 341 27.58 0.70 -18.98
CA TYR A 341 28.85 1.22 -19.45
C TYR A 341 29.28 2.49 -18.72
N LEU A 342 28.37 3.45 -18.56
CA LEU A 342 28.64 4.70 -17.84
C LEU A 342 29.00 4.47 -16.37
N GLN A 343 28.28 3.57 -15.70
CA GLN A 343 28.57 3.21 -14.31
C GLN A 343 29.90 2.48 -14.19
N TYR A 344 30.22 1.58 -15.13
CA TYR A 344 31.51 0.92 -15.19
C TYR A 344 32.65 1.92 -15.41
N ALA A 345 32.52 2.84 -16.38
CA ALA A 345 33.51 3.85 -16.65
C ALA A 345 33.77 4.77 -15.43
N ARG A 346 32.70 5.19 -14.73
CA ARG A 346 32.85 5.99 -13.49
C ARG A 346 33.51 5.20 -12.38
N ALA A 347 33.15 3.95 -12.19
CA ALA A 347 33.75 3.11 -11.16
C ALA A 347 35.22 2.83 -11.44
N THR A 348 35.57 2.54 -12.71
CA THR A 348 36.95 2.29 -13.13
C THR A 348 37.82 3.53 -12.97
N ALA A 349 37.30 4.72 -13.25
CA ALA A 349 38.04 5.97 -13.04
C ALA A 349 38.38 6.24 -11.56
N GLN A 350 37.64 5.64 -10.63
CA GLN A 350 37.90 5.75 -9.19
C GLN A 350 38.74 4.62 -8.61
N CYS A 351 38.99 3.56 -9.39
CA CYS A 351 39.82 2.45 -8.97
C CYS A 351 41.31 2.80 -9.19
N ILE A 352 42.19 2.36 -8.29
CA ILE A 352 43.63 2.43 -8.48
C ILE A 352 44.00 1.33 -9.48
N HIS A 353 44.35 1.73 -10.69
CA HIS A 353 44.88 0.80 -11.70
C HIS A 353 46.39 0.81 -11.71
N PRO A 354 47.06 -0.34 -11.66
CA PRO A 354 48.48 -0.40 -11.94
C PRO A 354 48.68 0.03 -13.39
N GLN A 355 49.63 0.95 -13.62
CA GLN A 355 50.03 1.37 -14.98
C GLN A 355 50.48 0.13 -15.76
N PRO A 356 49.88 -0.22 -16.91
CA PRO A 356 50.36 -1.32 -17.72
C PRO A 356 51.78 -0.97 -18.20
N ARG A 357 52.76 -1.75 -17.76
CA ARG A 357 54.08 -1.71 -18.40
C ARG A 357 53.92 -2.43 -19.73
N ILE A 358 53.78 -1.66 -20.79
CA ILE A 358 53.83 -2.20 -22.15
C ILE A 358 55.29 -2.58 -22.38
N PRO A 359 55.62 -3.85 -22.71
CA PRO A 359 56.97 -4.30 -22.95
C PRO A 359 57.59 -3.65 -24.18
#